data_f2f7403ef31562e7295a5d9bf0767ca6
#
_entry.id   f2f7403ef31562e7295a5d9bf0767ca6
#
_cell.length_a   1.000
_cell.length_b   1.000
_cell.length_c   1.000
_cell.angle_alpha   90.00
_cell.angle_beta   90.00
_cell.angle_gamma   90.00
#
_symmetry.space_group_name_H-M   'P 1'
#
loop_
_entity.id
_entity.type
_entity.pdbx_description
1 polymer ?
#
loop_
_entity_poly.entity_id
_entity_poly.type
_entity_poly.pdbx_seq_one_letter_code
_entity_poly.pdbx_strand_id
1 'polypeptide(L)'
;MEYTENTAVGCVIMASGRAVRFGSNKLLADFGSTPLIARALDVTETPALAARVVVTRSPEVAELACKAGAKTILHSLPGRNDTVRLGLEALLSELPGLAGCIFLPGDQPLLRKESLEAMARDFSALDEKERAILRLGFRAEDGTERLGSPVLFGSSYFGALCSLPEGKGGGVVIRQHPESVQAVYAARQEELGDADTAEELERLRKFL
;
A
#
# COMPACT_ATOMS: atom_id res chain seq x y z
N MET A 1 2.71 18.20 13.52
CA MET A 1 1.49 18.65 12.80
C MET A 1 0.34 17.88 13.43
N GLU A 2 -0.57 18.57 14.15
CA GLU A 2 -1.77 17.90 14.67
C GLU A 2 -2.69 17.63 13.49
N TYR A 3 -2.94 16.35 13.19
CA TYR A 3 -4.00 15.98 12.27
C TYR A 3 -5.33 16.32 12.92
N THR A 4 -6.14 17.15 12.28
CA THR A 4 -7.55 17.23 12.65
C THR A 4 -8.17 15.85 12.40
N GLU A 5 -8.99 15.34 13.32
CA GLU A 5 -9.54 13.96 13.29
C GLU A 5 -10.16 13.54 11.94
N ASN A 6 -10.46 14.49 11.06
CA ASN A 6 -11.11 14.25 9.77
C ASN A 6 -10.17 14.24 8.54
N THR A 7 -8.85 14.18 8.72
CA THR A 7 -7.87 14.17 7.59
C THR A 7 -6.79 13.12 7.74
N ALA A 8 -6.79 12.35 8.83
CA ALA A 8 -5.75 11.36 9.10
C ALA A 8 -5.77 10.22 8.06
N VAL A 9 -4.64 10.01 7.41
CA VAL A 9 -4.42 8.91 6.47
C VAL A 9 -3.46 7.91 7.09
N GLY A 10 -3.84 6.63 7.13
CA GLY A 10 -2.97 5.53 7.54
C GLY A 10 -2.47 4.73 6.34
N CYS A 11 -1.48 3.87 6.57
CA CYS A 11 -0.96 2.97 5.54
C CYS A 11 -0.83 1.54 6.05
N VAL A 12 -1.40 0.61 5.28
CA VAL A 12 -1.19 -0.84 5.43
C VAL A 12 -0.19 -1.29 4.38
N ILE A 13 1.00 -1.71 4.82
CA ILE A 13 1.99 -2.35 3.96
C ILE A 13 1.66 -3.84 3.90
N MET A 14 1.21 -4.30 2.73
CA MET A 14 0.79 -5.68 2.49
C MET A 14 1.99 -6.57 2.17
N ALA A 15 2.49 -7.27 3.16
CA ALA A 15 3.71 -8.08 3.11
C ALA A 15 3.45 -9.59 3.33
N SER A 16 2.21 -10.07 3.12
CA SER A 16 1.80 -11.46 3.35
C SER A 16 1.75 -12.30 2.07
N GLY A 17 2.26 -11.79 0.94
CA GLY A 17 2.28 -12.50 -0.34
C GLY A 17 3.04 -13.83 -0.27
N ARG A 18 2.49 -14.91 -0.88
CA ARG A 18 3.23 -16.16 -1.10
C ARG A 18 4.07 -15.99 -2.36
N ALA A 19 5.37 -15.88 -2.22
CA ALA A 19 6.30 -15.78 -3.35
C ALA A 19 6.51 -17.16 -4.05
N VAL A 20 5.42 -17.80 -4.47
CA VAL A 20 5.43 -19.17 -5.05
C VAL A 20 6.32 -19.24 -6.29
N ARG A 21 6.38 -18.17 -7.09
CA ARG A 21 7.18 -18.09 -8.33
C ARG A 21 8.64 -17.68 -8.07
N PHE A 22 8.94 -17.16 -6.89
CA PHE A 22 10.26 -16.64 -6.54
C PHE A 22 11.15 -17.69 -5.87
N GLY A 23 10.60 -18.83 -5.41
CA GLY A 23 11.33 -19.90 -4.72
C GLY A 23 11.76 -19.59 -3.29
N SER A 24 11.69 -18.33 -2.87
CA SER A 24 12.01 -17.84 -1.53
C SER A 24 11.14 -16.62 -1.19
N ASN A 25 11.26 -16.04 -0.01
CA ASN A 25 10.54 -14.82 0.33
C ASN A 25 11.10 -13.62 -0.47
N LYS A 26 10.40 -13.22 -1.55
CA LYS A 26 10.83 -12.13 -2.43
C LYS A 26 11.07 -10.80 -1.71
N LEU A 27 10.37 -10.55 -0.60
CA LEU A 27 10.51 -9.32 0.19
C LEU A 27 11.86 -9.20 0.91
N LEU A 28 12.56 -10.34 1.05
CA LEU A 28 13.91 -10.43 1.61
C LEU A 28 15.01 -10.46 0.53
N ALA A 29 14.62 -10.51 -0.75
CA ALA A 29 15.58 -10.47 -1.85
C ALA A 29 16.31 -9.12 -1.86
N ASP A 30 17.60 -9.16 -2.22
CA ASP A 30 18.40 -7.95 -2.34
C ASP A 30 17.86 -7.01 -3.42
N PHE A 31 17.77 -5.73 -3.10
CA PHE A 31 17.44 -4.67 -4.06
C PHE A 31 18.28 -3.41 -3.75
N GLY A 32 19.46 -3.33 -4.36
CA GLY A 32 20.40 -2.24 -4.14
C GLY A 32 21.02 -2.27 -2.74
N SER A 33 21.50 -3.44 -2.33
CA SER A 33 22.16 -3.70 -1.04
C SER A 33 21.23 -3.66 0.19
N THR A 34 19.91 -3.62 -0.02
CA THR A 34 18.91 -3.73 1.06
C THR A 34 17.82 -4.72 0.67
N PRO A 35 17.13 -5.35 1.63
CA PRO A 35 15.96 -6.18 1.33
C PRO A 35 14.88 -5.37 0.61
N LEU A 36 14.18 -6.01 -0.34
CA LEU A 36 13.13 -5.38 -1.13
C LEU A 36 12.09 -4.63 -0.27
N ILE A 37 11.67 -5.22 0.85
CA ILE A 37 10.70 -4.62 1.78
C ILE A 37 11.18 -3.28 2.36
N ALA A 38 12.49 -3.06 2.47
CA ALA A 38 13.04 -1.81 2.99
C ALA A 38 12.58 -0.59 2.18
N ARG A 39 12.35 -0.75 0.87
CA ARG A 39 11.82 0.32 0.01
C ARG A 39 10.42 0.76 0.43
N ALA A 40 9.53 -0.20 0.71
CA ALA A 40 8.18 0.13 1.20
C ALA A 40 8.22 0.77 2.61
N LEU A 41 9.15 0.33 3.46
CA LEU A 41 9.36 0.91 4.78
C LEU A 41 9.86 2.36 4.68
N ASP A 42 10.82 2.64 3.80
CA ASP A 42 11.43 3.97 3.62
C ASP A 42 10.40 4.98 3.06
N VAL A 43 9.63 4.61 2.01
CA VAL A 43 8.66 5.54 1.42
C VAL A 43 7.48 5.84 2.34
N THR A 44 7.14 4.93 3.25
CA THR A 44 6.07 5.13 4.24
C THR A 44 6.52 5.86 5.50
N GLU A 45 7.82 6.13 5.64
CA GLU A 45 8.35 7.00 6.70
C GLU A 45 8.21 8.47 6.29
N THR A 46 7.00 8.99 6.43
CA THR A 46 6.64 10.35 6.02
C THR A 46 5.61 10.95 6.99
N PRO A 47 5.68 12.27 7.27
CA PRO A 47 4.68 12.96 8.08
C PRO A 47 3.30 13.06 7.40
N ALA A 48 3.17 12.69 6.12
CA ALA A 48 1.87 12.63 5.44
C ALA A 48 1.00 11.45 5.92
N LEU A 49 1.57 10.49 6.63
CA LEU A 49 0.88 9.33 7.19
C LEU A 49 0.80 9.45 8.72
N ALA A 50 -0.41 9.37 9.25
CA ALA A 50 -0.64 9.42 10.71
C ALA A 50 -0.17 8.14 11.43
N ALA A 51 -0.27 7.00 10.76
CA ALA A 51 0.26 5.71 11.23
C ALA A 51 0.53 4.76 10.05
N ARG A 52 1.41 3.79 10.29
CA ARG A 52 1.70 2.71 9.33
C ARG A 52 1.75 1.35 10.03
N VAL A 53 1.24 0.33 9.36
CA VAL A 53 1.27 -1.05 9.83
C VAL A 53 1.75 -1.99 8.73
N VAL A 54 2.64 -2.90 9.09
CA VAL A 54 3.08 -4.00 8.19
C VAL A 54 2.33 -5.26 8.58
N VAL A 55 1.66 -5.86 7.62
CA VAL A 55 0.98 -7.15 7.82
C VAL A 55 1.74 -8.22 7.05
N THR A 56 2.30 -9.20 7.75
CA THR A 56 3.19 -10.19 7.17
C THR A 56 2.99 -11.58 7.75
N ARG A 57 3.46 -12.61 7.02
CA ARG A 57 3.56 -13.99 7.49
C ARG A 57 5.02 -14.42 7.74
N SER A 58 6.00 -13.54 7.44
CA SER A 58 7.41 -13.80 7.64
C SER A 58 7.90 -13.15 8.92
N PRO A 59 8.45 -13.93 9.87
CA PRO A 59 9.08 -13.38 11.08
C PRO A 59 10.22 -12.42 10.73
N GLU A 60 11.01 -12.71 9.69
CA GLU A 60 12.14 -11.89 9.27
C GLU A 60 11.67 -10.51 8.74
N VAL A 61 10.59 -10.48 7.95
CA VAL A 61 9.97 -9.21 7.51
C VAL A 61 9.41 -8.44 8.70
N ALA A 62 8.79 -9.15 9.66
CA ALA A 62 8.29 -8.53 10.89
C ALA A 62 9.41 -7.88 11.71
N GLU A 63 10.55 -8.54 11.83
CA GLU A 63 11.73 -8.01 12.51
C GLU A 63 12.26 -6.73 11.83
N LEU A 64 12.39 -6.75 10.50
CA LEU A 64 12.82 -5.58 9.72
C LEU A 64 11.85 -4.40 9.89
N ALA A 65 10.55 -4.67 9.83
CA ALA A 65 9.52 -3.66 10.01
C ALA A 65 9.55 -3.03 11.42
N CYS A 66 9.69 -3.85 12.46
CA CYS A 66 9.84 -3.38 13.84
C CYS A 66 11.09 -2.51 14.00
N LYS A 67 12.24 -2.90 13.42
CA LYS A 67 13.49 -2.10 13.44
C LYS A 67 13.31 -0.74 12.74
N ALA A 68 12.47 -0.69 11.70
CA ALA A 68 12.11 0.55 11.00
C ALA A 68 11.01 1.37 11.73
N GLY A 69 10.62 0.99 12.95
CA GLY A 69 9.62 1.71 13.74
C GLY A 69 8.18 1.56 13.23
N ALA A 70 7.90 0.58 12.38
CA ALA A 70 6.54 0.32 11.90
C ALA A 70 5.84 -0.67 12.84
N LYS A 71 4.54 -0.42 13.15
CA LYS A 71 3.69 -1.43 13.80
C LYS A 71 3.61 -2.67 12.92
N THR A 72 3.64 -3.85 13.52
CA THR A 72 3.72 -5.10 12.76
C THR A 72 2.69 -6.11 13.25
N ILE A 73 1.99 -6.73 12.31
CA ILE A 73 1.06 -7.84 12.54
C ILE A 73 1.64 -9.09 11.87
N LEU A 74 2.13 -10.02 12.68
CA LEU A 74 2.55 -11.35 12.23
C LEU A 74 1.35 -12.30 12.34
N HIS A 75 1.02 -13.00 11.24
CA HIS A 75 -0.12 -13.91 11.20
C HIS A 75 0.16 -15.14 10.32
N SER A 76 -0.71 -16.15 10.39
CA SER A 76 -0.64 -17.38 9.59
C SER A 76 -1.81 -17.57 8.62
N LEU A 77 -2.78 -16.65 8.61
CA LEU A 77 -3.98 -16.73 7.79
C LEU A 77 -3.66 -16.69 6.28
N PRO A 78 -4.38 -17.45 5.44
CA PRO A 78 -3.99 -17.67 4.04
C PRO A 78 -4.39 -16.57 3.08
N GLY A 79 -5.43 -15.79 3.38
CA GLY A 79 -6.11 -14.93 2.44
C GLY A 79 -5.52 -13.52 2.31
N ARG A 80 -5.67 -12.92 1.13
CA ARG A 80 -5.38 -11.50 0.92
C ARG A 80 -6.37 -10.62 1.70
N ASN A 81 -7.63 -11.05 1.82
CA ASN A 81 -8.65 -10.43 2.66
C ASN A 81 -8.20 -10.31 4.12
N ASP A 82 -7.52 -11.34 4.66
CA ASP A 82 -7.01 -11.31 6.03
C ASP A 82 -5.95 -10.21 6.21
N THR A 83 -5.05 -10.05 5.24
CA THR A 83 -4.02 -9.00 5.27
C THR A 83 -4.66 -7.61 5.29
N VAL A 84 -5.69 -7.38 4.45
CA VAL A 84 -6.44 -6.12 4.40
C VAL A 84 -7.14 -5.86 5.73
N ARG A 85 -7.92 -6.83 6.21
CA ARG A 85 -8.68 -6.73 7.46
C ARG A 85 -7.78 -6.48 8.67
N LEU A 86 -6.76 -7.33 8.89
CA LEU A 86 -5.87 -7.22 10.05
C LEU A 86 -5.14 -5.86 10.08
N GLY A 87 -4.69 -5.38 8.92
CA GLY A 87 -4.02 -4.10 8.83
C GLY A 87 -4.95 -2.93 9.15
N LEU A 88 -6.16 -2.95 8.59
CA LEU A 88 -7.14 -1.89 8.81
C LEU A 88 -7.65 -1.88 10.26
N GLU A 89 -7.97 -3.03 10.83
CA GLU A 89 -8.38 -3.17 12.24
C GLU A 89 -7.30 -2.65 13.19
N ALA A 90 -6.02 -2.94 12.91
CA ALA A 90 -4.89 -2.45 13.69
C ALA A 90 -4.75 -0.93 13.65
N LEU A 91 -4.96 -0.31 12.48
CA LEU A 91 -4.95 1.16 12.33
C LEU A 91 -6.16 1.79 13.03
N LEU A 92 -7.35 1.24 12.88
CA LEU A 92 -8.57 1.76 13.52
C LEU A 92 -8.53 1.66 15.04
N SER A 93 -7.87 0.63 15.59
CA SER A 93 -7.63 0.51 17.02
C SER A 93 -6.74 1.62 17.59
N GLU A 94 -5.81 2.13 16.79
CA GLU A 94 -4.87 3.19 17.18
C GLU A 94 -5.41 4.58 16.85
N LEU A 95 -6.09 4.70 15.71
CA LEU A 95 -6.66 5.93 15.17
C LEU A 95 -8.14 5.73 14.83
N PRO A 96 -9.06 5.78 15.81
CA PRO A 96 -10.49 5.57 15.55
C PRO A 96 -11.09 6.58 14.54
N GLY A 97 -10.51 7.79 14.46
CA GLY A 97 -10.90 8.86 13.51
C GLY A 97 -10.19 8.80 12.17
N LEU A 98 -9.64 7.65 11.75
CA LEU A 98 -8.96 7.49 10.46
C LEU A 98 -9.90 7.84 9.30
N ALA A 99 -9.52 8.83 8.48
CA ALA A 99 -10.32 9.30 7.34
C ALA A 99 -10.09 8.45 6.09
N GLY A 100 -8.85 7.98 5.87
CA GLY A 100 -8.46 7.18 4.73
C GLY A 100 -7.33 6.20 5.04
N CYS A 101 -7.26 5.14 4.24
CA CYS A 101 -6.22 4.12 4.38
C CYS A 101 -5.60 3.78 3.03
N ILE A 102 -4.28 3.93 2.92
CA ILE A 102 -3.50 3.46 1.78
C ILE A 102 -3.16 1.98 1.97
N PHE A 103 -3.43 1.17 0.94
CA PHE A 103 -2.96 -0.22 0.86
C PHE A 103 -1.80 -0.28 -0.13
N LEU A 104 -0.61 -0.47 0.40
CA LEU A 104 0.64 -0.50 -0.34
C LEU A 104 1.16 -1.94 -0.44
N PRO A 105 1.33 -2.51 -1.65
CA PRO A 105 2.08 -3.75 -1.82
C PRO A 105 3.53 -3.59 -1.38
N GLY A 106 4.05 -4.56 -0.61
CA GLY A 106 5.43 -4.51 -0.11
C GLY A 106 6.50 -4.79 -1.17
N ASP A 107 6.11 -5.09 -2.40
CA ASP A 107 6.93 -5.51 -3.54
C ASP A 107 7.00 -4.49 -4.69
N GLN A 108 6.68 -3.21 -4.40
CA GLN A 108 6.84 -2.08 -5.33
C GLN A 108 8.10 -1.25 -4.98
N PRO A 109 9.29 -1.68 -5.41
CA PRO A 109 10.54 -1.12 -4.91
C PRO A 109 10.89 0.26 -5.45
N LEU A 110 10.25 0.71 -6.53
CA LEU A 110 10.52 1.99 -7.19
C LEU A 110 9.47 3.05 -6.89
N LEU A 111 8.46 2.72 -6.05
CA LEU A 111 7.52 3.71 -5.56
C LEU A 111 8.27 4.84 -4.86
N ARG A 112 7.90 6.07 -5.13
CA ARG A 112 8.51 7.25 -4.54
C ARG A 112 7.66 7.81 -3.41
N LYS A 113 8.35 8.39 -2.42
CA LYS A 113 7.72 9.05 -1.27
C LYS A 113 6.78 10.17 -1.72
N GLU A 114 7.22 10.96 -2.70
CA GLU A 114 6.44 12.07 -3.25
C GLU A 114 5.10 11.63 -3.85
N SER A 115 5.04 10.45 -4.46
CA SER A 115 3.80 9.88 -5.00
C SER A 115 2.83 9.48 -3.89
N LEU A 116 3.35 8.92 -2.79
CA LEU A 116 2.56 8.57 -1.62
C LEU A 116 2.02 9.83 -0.90
N GLU A 117 2.88 10.83 -0.75
CA GLU A 117 2.52 12.13 -0.17
C GLU A 117 1.48 12.87 -1.04
N ALA A 118 1.61 12.79 -2.36
CA ALA A 118 0.61 13.32 -3.28
C ALA A 118 -0.76 12.67 -3.09
N MET A 119 -0.80 11.33 -2.95
CA MET A 119 -2.06 10.62 -2.67
C MET A 119 -2.71 11.09 -1.37
N ALA A 120 -1.94 11.23 -0.28
CA ALA A 120 -2.47 11.69 1.01
C ALA A 120 -2.94 13.15 0.95
N ARG A 121 -2.19 14.03 0.29
CA ARG A 121 -2.53 15.44 0.09
C ARG A 121 -3.79 15.60 -0.76
N ASP A 122 -3.85 14.94 -1.91
CA ASP A 122 -4.96 15.06 -2.85
C ASP A 122 -6.25 14.50 -2.23
N PHE A 123 -6.15 13.38 -1.48
CA PHE A 123 -7.24 12.84 -0.68
C PHE A 123 -7.75 13.86 0.36
N SER A 124 -6.84 14.49 1.10
CA SER A 124 -7.21 15.44 2.16
C SER A 124 -7.91 16.70 1.60
N ALA A 125 -7.67 17.04 0.34
CA ALA A 125 -8.26 18.18 -0.34
C ALA A 125 -9.68 17.92 -0.89
N LEU A 126 -10.15 16.66 -0.89
CA LEU A 126 -11.50 16.33 -1.39
C LEU A 126 -12.57 16.69 -0.37
N ASP A 127 -13.69 17.20 -0.85
CA ASP A 127 -14.86 17.53 -0.02
C ASP A 127 -15.54 16.25 0.53
N GLU A 128 -15.73 15.23 -0.33
CA GLU A 128 -16.34 13.92 0.04
C GLU A 128 -15.28 12.81 0.11
N LYS A 129 -14.16 13.09 0.78
CA LYS A 129 -13.02 12.16 0.87
C LYS A 129 -13.37 10.79 1.43
N GLU A 130 -14.37 10.70 2.30
CA GLU A 130 -14.81 9.44 2.89
C GLU A 130 -15.30 8.44 1.83
N ARG A 131 -15.80 8.95 0.69
CA ARG A 131 -16.28 8.16 -0.45
C ARG A 131 -15.30 8.08 -1.60
N ALA A 132 -14.09 8.62 -1.45
CA ALA A 132 -13.08 8.60 -2.51
C ALA A 132 -12.28 7.30 -2.50
N ILE A 133 -11.91 6.85 -3.70
CA ILE A 133 -10.92 5.78 -3.93
C ILE A 133 -9.85 6.37 -4.84
N LEU A 134 -8.65 6.63 -4.30
CA LEU A 134 -7.55 7.14 -5.11
C LEU A 134 -6.62 5.99 -5.51
N ARG A 135 -6.29 5.91 -6.79
CA ARG A 135 -5.35 4.92 -7.31
C ARG A 135 -4.11 5.61 -7.87
N LEU A 136 -2.94 5.11 -7.51
CA LEU A 136 -1.74 5.55 -8.20
C LEU A 136 -1.78 5.05 -9.64
N GLY A 137 -1.45 5.95 -10.56
CA GLY A 137 -1.44 5.68 -11.98
C GLY A 137 -0.24 6.34 -12.66
N PHE A 138 -0.10 6.08 -13.94
CA PHE A 138 0.83 6.80 -14.82
C PHE A 138 0.08 7.16 -16.09
N ARG A 139 0.31 8.38 -16.57
CA ARG A 139 -0.20 8.88 -17.85
C ARG A 139 0.96 9.13 -18.78
N ALA A 140 1.00 8.40 -19.89
CA ALA A 140 2.01 8.58 -20.92
C ALA A 140 1.74 9.85 -21.76
N GLU A 141 2.74 10.31 -22.51
CA GLU A 141 2.63 11.50 -23.36
C GLU A 141 1.56 11.35 -24.47
N ASP A 142 1.30 10.12 -24.92
CA ASP A 142 0.24 9.81 -25.90
C ASP A 142 -1.17 9.78 -25.29
N GLY A 143 -1.31 10.08 -24.00
CA GLY A 143 -2.56 10.07 -23.26
C GLY A 143 -2.98 8.70 -22.71
N THR A 144 -2.21 7.64 -22.96
CA THR A 144 -2.49 6.31 -22.40
C THR A 144 -2.35 6.33 -20.88
N GLU A 145 -3.36 5.82 -20.19
CA GLU A 145 -3.37 5.73 -18.73
C GLU A 145 -3.26 4.30 -18.23
N ARG A 146 -2.46 4.11 -17.20
CA ARG A 146 -2.38 2.86 -16.45
C ARG A 146 -2.61 3.14 -14.98
N LEU A 147 -3.64 2.53 -14.40
CA LEU A 147 -3.91 2.59 -12.96
C LEU A 147 -3.40 1.32 -12.28
N GLY A 148 -2.72 1.50 -11.16
CA GLY A 148 -2.10 0.41 -10.38
C GLY A 148 -2.35 0.52 -8.89
N SER A 149 -1.34 0.17 -8.14
CA SER A 149 -1.21 0.33 -6.69
C SER A 149 -0.11 1.35 -6.40
N PRO A 150 -0.07 1.93 -5.19
CA PRO A 150 -0.99 1.75 -4.06
C PRO A 150 -2.39 2.32 -4.33
N VAL A 151 -3.34 1.91 -3.46
CA VAL A 151 -4.73 2.41 -3.49
C VAL A 151 -5.08 2.97 -2.13
N LEU A 152 -5.64 4.18 -2.11
CA LEU A 152 -6.20 4.80 -0.92
C LEU A 152 -7.73 4.67 -0.97
N PHE A 153 -8.32 4.21 0.13
CA PHE A 153 -9.77 4.14 0.31
C PHE A 153 -10.19 5.07 1.44
N GLY A 154 -11.23 5.84 1.22
CA GLY A 154 -11.90 6.62 2.24
C GLY A 154 -12.68 5.75 3.22
N SER A 155 -13.00 6.29 4.38
CA SER A 155 -13.56 5.57 5.53
C SER A 155 -14.90 4.88 5.27
N SER A 156 -15.71 5.36 4.31
CA SER A 156 -16.96 4.70 3.92
C SER A 156 -16.77 3.27 3.41
N TYR A 157 -15.57 2.92 2.94
CA TYR A 157 -15.25 1.57 2.42
C TYR A 157 -14.65 0.63 3.46
N PHE A 158 -14.34 1.08 4.67
CA PHE A 158 -13.65 0.27 5.67
C PHE A 158 -14.44 -0.98 6.07
N GLY A 159 -15.76 -0.86 6.24
CA GLY A 159 -16.62 -2.00 6.51
C GLY A 159 -16.57 -3.07 5.41
N ALA A 160 -16.64 -2.63 4.13
CA ALA A 160 -16.54 -3.53 2.98
C ALA A 160 -15.15 -4.18 2.87
N LEU A 161 -14.07 -3.43 3.17
CA LEU A 161 -12.70 -3.95 3.17
C LEU A 161 -12.44 -4.97 4.28
N CYS A 162 -13.06 -4.80 5.46
CA CYS A 162 -12.99 -5.78 6.55
C CYS A 162 -13.83 -7.04 6.28
N SER A 163 -14.83 -6.95 5.37
CA SER A 163 -15.76 -8.03 5.02
C SER A 163 -15.50 -8.64 3.65
N LEU A 164 -14.29 -8.49 3.11
CA LEU A 164 -13.92 -9.05 1.79
C LEU A 164 -14.07 -10.56 1.75
N PRO A 165 -14.57 -11.15 0.64
CA PRO A 165 -14.60 -12.59 0.45
C PRO A 165 -13.20 -13.20 0.53
N GLU A 166 -13.13 -14.48 0.90
CA GLU A 166 -11.88 -15.22 1.02
C GLU A 166 -11.00 -15.08 -0.23
N GLY A 167 -9.72 -14.80 -0.02
CA GLY A 167 -8.70 -14.63 -1.07
C GLY A 167 -8.84 -13.35 -1.91
N LYS A 168 -9.88 -12.55 -1.69
CA LYS A 168 -10.07 -11.29 -2.43
C LYS A 168 -9.35 -10.13 -1.75
N GLY A 169 -9.06 -9.09 -2.50
CA GLY A 169 -8.48 -7.82 -2.03
C GLY A 169 -9.37 -6.64 -2.40
N GLY A 170 -8.95 -5.42 -2.12
CA GLY A 170 -9.68 -4.17 -2.36
C GLY A 170 -10.19 -3.95 -3.79
N GLY A 171 -9.66 -4.69 -4.77
CA GLY A 171 -10.18 -4.67 -6.15
C GLY A 171 -11.66 -5.04 -6.28
N VAL A 172 -12.25 -5.75 -5.30
CA VAL A 172 -13.71 -5.99 -5.27
C VAL A 172 -14.44 -4.68 -5.06
N VAL A 173 -14.02 -3.89 -4.07
CA VAL A 173 -14.62 -2.58 -3.73
C VAL A 173 -14.46 -1.60 -4.89
N ILE A 174 -13.29 -1.56 -5.53
CA ILE A 174 -13.03 -0.71 -6.70
C ILE A 174 -14.03 -1.00 -7.83
N ARG A 175 -14.29 -2.28 -8.12
CA ARG A 175 -15.24 -2.67 -9.18
C ARG A 175 -16.71 -2.38 -8.84
N GLN A 176 -17.05 -2.34 -7.56
CA GLN A 176 -18.39 -1.99 -7.08
C GLN A 176 -18.65 -0.49 -7.09
N HIS A 177 -17.60 0.33 -7.05
CA HIS A 177 -17.66 1.78 -6.95
C HIS A 177 -16.75 2.48 -7.99
N PRO A 178 -16.92 2.20 -9.29
CA PRO A 178 -16.08 2.79 -10.34
C PRO A 178 -16.20 4.32 -10.39
N GLU A 179 -17.34 4.86 -10.02
CA GLU A 179 -17.64 6.30 -9.96
C GLU A 179 -16.83 7.05 -8.90
N SER A 180 -16.36 6.33 -7.87
CA SER A 180 -15.57 6.89 -6.76
C SER A 180 -14.08 6.89 -7.03
N VAL A 181 -13.65 6.26 -8.15
CA VAL A 181 -12.23 6.08 -8.47
C VAL A 181 -11.66 7.32 -9.12
N GLN A 182 -10.57 7.83 -8.54
CA GLN A 182 -9.80 8.94 -9.08
C GLN A 182 -8.32 8.52 -9.22
N ALA A 183 -7.63 9.06 -10.22
CA ALA A 183 -6.21 8.80 -10.45
C ALA A 183 -5.35 9.87 -9.78
N VAL A 184 -4.27 9.45 -9.13
CA VAL A 184 -3.12 10.28 -8.77
C VAL A 184 -1.95 9.79 -9.60
N TYR A 185 -1.29 10.67 -10.35
CA TYR A 185 -0.28 10.23 -11.32
C TYR A 185 1.12 10.31 -10.75
N ALA A 186 1.83 9.17 -10.81
CA ALA A 186 3.25 9.07 -10.54
C ALA A 186 4.07 9.80 -11.61
N ALA A 187 5.24 10.28 -11.23
CA ALA A 187 6.17 10.93 -12.16
C ALA A 187 6.80 9.93 -13.16
N ARG A 188 6.86 8.65 -12.80
CA ARG A 188 7.50 7.61 -13.61
C ARG A 188 6.63 6.34 -13.63
N GLN A 189 6.58 5.68 -14.79
CA GLN A 189 5.85 4.42 -14.96
C GLN A 189 6.37 3.29 -14.08
N GLU A 190 7.67 3.28 -13.81
CA GLU A 190 8.36 2.26 -13.04
C GLU A 190 7.89 2.20 -11.58
N GLU A 191 7.32 3.30 -11.06
CA GLU A 191 6.72 3.33 -9.71
C GLU A 191 5.56 2.35 -9.53
N LEU A 192 4.90 1.96 -10.63
CA LEU A 192 3.80 0.99 -10.63
C LEU A 192 4.28 -0.46 -10.81
N GLY A 193 5.60 -0.69 -10.83
CA GLY A 193 6.18 -2.00 -11.08
C GLY A 193 6.22 -2.88 -9.83
N ASP A 194 5.58 -4.06 -9.91
CA ASP A 194 5.68 -5.12 -8.89
C ASP A 194 6.84 -6.08 -9.23
N ALA A 195 7.55 -6.56 -8.21
CA ALA A 195 8.59 -7.58 -8.35
C ALA A 195 8.00 -8.97 -8.08
N ASP A 196 7.23 -9.53 -9.01
CA ASP A 196 6.57 -10.84 -8.85
C ASP A 196 7.48 -12.03 -9.20
N THR A 197 8.48 -11.81 -10.05
CA THR A 197 9.47 -12.80 -10.48
C THR A 197 10.89 -12.27 -10.30
N ALA A 198 11.89 -13.18 -10.35
CA ALA A 198 13.30 -12.79 -10.30
C ALA A 198 13.69 -11.92 -11.51
N GLU A 199 13.13 -12.22 -12.69
CA GLU A 199 13.35 -11.45 -13.91
C GLU A 199 12.79 -10.03 -13.81
N GLU A 200 11.60 -9.87 -13.20
CA GLU A 200 11.02 -8.54 -12.95
C GLU A 200 11.86 -7.75 -11.95
N LEU A 201 12.34 -8.40 -10.88
CA LEU A 201 13.24 -7.77 -9.92
C LEU A 201 14.51 -7.27 -10.59
N GLU A 202 15.16 -8.09 -11.45
CA GLU A 202 16.36 -7.68 -12.19
C GLU A 202 16.07 -6.52 -13.17
N ARG A 203 14.89 -6.53 -13.79
CA ARG A 203 14.47 -5.43 -14.66
C ARG A 203 14.30 -4.12 -13.87
N LEU A 204 13.68 -4.18 -12.70
CA LEU A 204 13.46 -3.01 -11.85
C LEU A 204 14.77 -2.45 -11.27
N ARG A 205 15.77 -3.30 -11.00
CA ARG A 205 17.11 -2.86 -10.54
C ARG A 205 17.81 -1.88 -11.50
N LYS A 206 17.48 -1.91 -12.78
CA LYS A 206 18.07 -0.99 -13.77
C LYS A 206 17.66 0.48 -13.57
N PHE A 207 16.69 0.73 -12.71
CA PHE A 207 16.17 2.06 -12.39
C PHE A 207 16.60 2.57 -10.99
N LEU A 208 17.51 1.82 -10.33
CA LEU A 208 18.18 2.27 -9.10
C LEU A 208 19.25 3.39 -9.42
#